data_85ad3079a969f077b764025fce526ca1
#
_entry.id   85ad3079a969f077b764025fce526ca1
#
_cell.length_a   1.000
_cell.length_b   1.000
_cell.length_c   1.000
_cell.angle_alpha   90.00
_cell.angle_beta   90.00
_cell.angle_gamma   90.00
#
_symmetry.space_group_name_H-M   'P 1'
#
loop_
_entity.id
_entity.type
_entity.pdbx_description
1 polymer ?
#
loop_
_entity_poly.entity_id
_entity_poly.type
_entity_poly.pdbx_seq_one_letter_code
_entity_poly.pdbx_strand_id
1 'polypeptide(L)'
;GECIITFNIRYNPKHTAASLEKQIEDMCRRHDLDFKIEWQESASPFFSEKPYFRNELARAVQDVTGIKPEFSTSGGTSDGRFIRQWCPQVVEFGPVNDRIHKVNERIPTKDIACLSKIYFRILERIFLSEHDGN
;
A
#
# COMPACT_ATOMS: atom_id res chain seq x y z
N GLY A 1 40.30 -6.89 -6.52
CA GLY A 1 39.23 -7.53 -5.71
C GLY A 1 37.89 -7.18 -6.22
N GLU A 2 36.91 -8.01 -5.95
CA GLU A 2 35.49 -7.80 -6.33
C GLU A 2 34.65 -7.67 -5.06
N CYS A 3 33.65 -6.82 -5.09
CA CYS A 3 32.67 -6.65 -4.01
C CYS A 3 31.24 -6.80 -4.59
N ILE A 4 30.47 -7.71 -4.02
CA ILE A 4 29.07 -7.93 -4.45
C ILE A 4 28.16 -7.32 -3.40
N ILE A 5 27.23 -6.46 -3.84
CA ILE A 5 26.24 -5.81 -2.98
C ILE A 5 24.84 -6.17 -3.51
N THR A 6 24.00 -6.72 -2.65
CA THR A 6 22.57 -6.96 -2.95
C THR A 6 21.72 -6.00 -2.14
N PHE A 7 20.83 -5.28 -2.80
CA PHE A 7 19.92 -4.34 -2.15
C PHE A 7 18.57 -4.33 -2.85
N ASN A 8 17.55 -3.77 -2.21
CA ASN A 8 16.28 -3.51 -2.85
C ASN A 8 15.84 -2.07 -2.60
N ILE A 9 14.96 -1.57 -3.46
CA ILE A 9 14.43 -0.23 -3.38
C ILE A 9 12.90 -0.31 -3.35
N ARG A 10 12.30 0.30 -2.33
CA ARG A 10 10.88 0.58 -2.29
C ARG A 10 10.67 2.05 -2.59
N TYR A 11 9.82 2.36 -3.53
CA TYR A 11 9.67 3.71 -4.03
C TYR A 11 8.20 4.09 -4.20
N ASN A 12 7.93 5.38 -4.23
CA ASN A 12 6.59 5.93 -4.41
C ASN A 12 6.29 6.16 -5.91
N PRO A 13 5.03 6.37 -6.30
CA PRO A 13 4.62 6.54 -7.70
C PRO A 13 5.20 7.77 -8.42
N LYS A 14 5.98 8.62 -7.75
CA LYS A 14 6.71 9.73 -8.40
C LYS A 14 7.97 9.26 -9.14
N HIS A 15 8.38 8.04 -8.90
CA HIS A 15 9.51 7.39 -9.55
C HIS A 15 9.04 6.21 -10.38
N THR A 16 9.86 5.82 -11.34
CA THR A 16 9.76 4.56 -12.08
C THR A 16 11.00 3.72 -11.83
N ALA A 17 10.95 2.41 -12.04
CA ALA A 17 12.12 1.55 -11.97
C ALA A 17 13.26 2.11 -12.82
N ALA A 18 12.99 2.40 -14.10
CA ALA A 18 13.98 2.97 -15.01
C ALA A 18 14.59 4.31 -14.54
N SER A 19 13.80 5.17 -13.87
CA SER A 19 14.33 6.43 -13.34
C SER A 19 15.29 6.22 -12.18
N LEU A 20 15.05 5.20 -11.35
CA LEU A 20 15.92 4.87 -10.22
C LEU A 20 17.17 4.12 -10.66
N GLU A 21 17.04 3.20 -11.59
CA GLU A 21 18.15 2.51 -12.26
C GLU A 21 19.14 3.52 -12.80
N LYS A 22 18.64 4.46 -13.63
CA LYS A 22 19.48 5.53 -14.19
C LYS A 22 20.16 6.37 -13.11
N GLN A 23 19.45 6.76 -12.06
CA GLN A 23 20.04 7.56 -10.98
C GLN A 23 21.18 6.85 -10.28
N ILE A 24 21.04 5.55 -10.02
CA ILE A 24 22.07 4.73 -9.36
C ILE A 24 23.26 4.54 -10.28
N GLU A 25 23.03 4.20 -11.55
CA GLU A 25 24.13 4.06 -12.52
C GLU A 25 24.88 5.37 -12.72
N ASP A 26 24.16 6.50 -12.82
CA ASP A 26 24.79 7.81 -12.93
C ASP A 26 25.60 8.19 -11.68
N MET A 27 25.17 7.71 -10.50
CA MET A 27 25.93 7.86 -9.25
C MET A 27 27.21 7.04 -9.32
N CYS A 28 27.15 5.77 -9.71
CA CYS A 28 28.32 4.93 -9.86
C CYS A 28 29.33 5.52 -10.86
N ARG A 29 28.85 6.02 -12.00
CA ARG A 29 29.71 6.69 -13.02
C ARG A 29 30.39 7.94 -12.48
N ARG A 30 29.67 8.76 -11.68
CA ARG A 30 30.26 9.99 -11.09
C ARG A 30 31.37 9.69 -10.07
N HIS A 31 31.39 8.50 -9.53
CA HIS A 31 32.43 8.06 -8.60
C HIS A 31 33.50 7.18 -9.26
N ASP A 32 33.53 7.14 -10.60
CA ASP A 32 34.52 6.38 -11.40
C ASP A 32 34.56 4.90 -10.99
N LEU A 33 33.43 4.32 -10.62
CA LEU A 33 33.33 2.91 -10.27
C LEU A 33 33.28 2.05 -11.54
N ASP A 34 34.07 0.96 -11.54
CA ASP A 34 33.86 -0.14 -12.48
C ASP A 34 32.77 -1.06 -11.90
N PHE A 35 31.61 -1.11 -12.53
CA PHE A 35 30.44 -1.79 -11.97
C PHE A 35 29.62 -2.53 -13.02
N LYS A 36 28.96 -3.59 -12.57
CA LYS A 36 27.87 -4.26 -13.27
C LYS A 36 26.66 -4.33 -12.33
N ILE A 37 25.50 -3.91 -12.79
CA ILE A 37 24.26 -3.99 -12.02
C ILE A 37 23.28 -4.89 -12.76
N GLU A 38 22.68 -5.82 -12.04
CA GLU A 38 21.56 -6.64 -12.51
C GLU A 38 20.29 -6.17 -11.81
N TRP A 39 19.32 -5.67 -12.61
CA TRP A 39 18.06 -5.15 -12.12
C TRP A 39 16.95 -6.17 -12.22
N GLN A 40 16.11 -6.26 -11.20
CA GLN A 40 14.91 -7.07 -11.20
C GLN A 40 13.76 -6.28 -10.61
N GLU A 41 12.79 -5.87 -11.44
CA GLU A 41 11.56 -5.25 -10.97
C GLU A 41 10.58 -6.34 -10.51
N SER A 42 10.08 -6.23 -9.26
CA SER A 42 9.07 -7.16 -8.76
C SER A 42 7.65 -6.65 -9.02
N ALA A 43 7.40 -5.36 -8.81
CA ALA A 43 6.14 -4.70 -9.14
C ALA A 43 6.27 -3.17 -9.01
N SER A 44 5.52 -2.46 -9.84
CA SER A 44 5.41 -1.00 -9.75
C SER A 44 4.54 -0.58 -8.56
N PRO A 45 4.85 0.55 -7.93
CA PRO A 45 4.00 1.13 -6.89
C PRO A 45 2.68 1.60 -7.50
N PHE A 46 1.64 1.65 -6.68
CA PHE A 46 0.36 2.17 -7.11
C PHE A 46 -0.14 3.31 -6.21
N PHE A 47 -1.02 4.11 -6.75
CA PHE A 47 -1.71 5.17 -6.05
C PHE A 47 -3.16 5.25 -6.51
N SER A 48 -4.10 5.33 -5.56
CA SER A 48 -5.53 5.55 -5.84
C SER A 48 -5.80 7.05 -5.94
N GLU A 49 -5.90 7.57 -7.15
CA GLU A 49 -6.11 9.00 -7.40
C GLU A 49 -7.49 9.48 -6.95
N LYS A 50 -8.52 8.66 -7.22
CA LYS A 50 -9.90 9.01 -6.88
C LYS A 50 -10.16 8.83 -5.38
N PRO A 51 -10.67 9.85 -4.68
CA PRO A 51 -10.79 9.82 -3.23
C PRO A 51 -12.06 9.13 -2.71
N TYR A 52 -13.03 8.81 -3.57
CA TYR A 52 -14.35 8.34 -3.15
C TYR A 52 -14.27 7.12 -2.22
N PHE A 53 -13.70 6.01 -2.70
CA PHE A 53 -13.67 4.76 -1.93
C PHE A 53 -12.89 4.90 -0.61
N ARG A 54 -11.74 5.56 -0.64
CA ARG A 54 -10.95 5.80 0.58
C ARG A 54 -11.70 6.68 1.59
N ASN A 55 -12.47 7.67 1.12
CA ASN A 55 -13.24 8.54 2.00
C ASN A 55 -14.41 7.78 2.63
N GLU A 56 -15.10 6.92 1.87
CA GLU A 56 -16.16 6.08 2.42
C GLU A 56 -15.61 5.06 3.43
N LEU A 57 -14.44 4.48 3.18
CA LEU A 57 -13.76 3.65 4.17
C LEU A 57 -13.41 4.45 5.43
N ALA A 58 -12.87 5.66 5.30
CA ALA A 58 -12.53 6.50 6.44
C ALA A 58 -13.77 6.82 7.29
N ARG A 59 -14.89 7.12 6.65
CA ARG A 59 -16.18 7.34 7.34
C ARG A 59 -16.67 6.08 8.03
N ALA A 60 -16.59 4.91 7.37
CA ALA A 60 -16.99 3.64 7.96
C ALA A 60 -16.15 3.29 9.20
N VAL A 61 -14.84 3.54 9.15
CA VAL A 61 -13.96 3.37 10.31
C VAL A 61 -14.37 4.31 11.44
N GLN A 62 -14.60 5.58 11.13
CA GLN A 62 -15.00 6.57 12.13
C GLN A 62 -16.37 6.26 12.74
N ASP A 63 -17.35 5.83 11.95
CA ASP A 63 -18.68 5.45 12.41
C ASP A 63 -18.62 4.27 13.41
N VAL A 64 -17.77 3.29 13.17
CA VAL A 64 -17.69 2.08 14.00
C VAL A 64 -16.78 2.24 15.21
N THR A 65 -15.69 3.00 15.08
CA THR A 65 -14.63 3.06 16.10
C THR A 65 -14.54 4.41 16.81
N GLY A 66 -15.13 5.48 16.25
CA GLY A 66 -14.91 6.85 16.68
C GLY A 66 -13.55 7.43 16.30
N ILE A 67 -12.68 6.64 15.66
CA ILE A 67 -11.32 7.04 15.27
C ILE A 67 -11.31 7.54 13.83
N LYS A 68 -10.71 8.71 13.60
CA LYS A 68 -10.45 9.20 12.25
C LYS A 68 -9.16 8.55 11.73
N PRO A 69 -9.23 7.70 10.71
CA PRO A 69 -8.04 7.03 10.18
C PRO A 69 -7.15 7.99 9.40
N GLU A 70 -5.86 7.71 9.41
CA GLU A 70 -4.88 8.38 8.57
C GLU A 70 -4.60 7.56 7.31
N PHE A 71 -4.40 8.27 6.19
CA PHE A 71 -3.97 7.66 4.95
C PHE A 71 -2.45 7.74 4.83
N SER A 72 -1.84 6.60 4.58
CA SER A 72 -0.39 6.49 4.48
C SER A 72 -0.01 5.61 3.30
N THR A 73 1.15 5.85 2.74
CA THR A 73 1.83 4.93 1.81
C THR A 73 2.93 4.13 2.51
N SER A 74 3.05 4.26 3.83
CA SER A 74 3.94 3.46 4.66
C SER A 74 3.25 2.14 4.99
N GLY A 75 3.85 1.04 4.67
CA GLY A 75 3.28 -0.26 4.99
C GLY A 75 3.83 -1.37 4.12
N GLY A 76 3.32 -2.56 4.35
CA GLY A 76 3.61 -3.72 3.52
C GLY A 76 3.02 -3.57 2.12
N THR A 77 3.54 -4.34 1.21
CA THR A 77 2.96 -4.48 -0.11
C THR A 77 2.00 -5.66 -0.10
N SER A 78 0.81 -5.48 -0.64
CA SER A 78 -0.20 -6.52 -0.80
C SER A 78 -0.50 -6.79 -2.27
N ASP A 79 -1.46 -7.66 -2.53
CA ASP A 79 -1.98 -7.93 -3.88
C ASP A 79 -2.75 -6.75 -4.47
N GLY A 80 -2.99 -5.68 -3.71
CA GLY A 80 -3.56 -4.43 -4.19
C GLY A 80 -2.85 -3.86 -5.41
N ARG A 81 -1.54 -4.05 -5.51
CA ARG A 81 -0.72 -3.68 -6.67
C ARG A 81 -1.15 -4.34 -7.98
N PHE A 82 -1.64 -5.57 -7.92
CA PHE A 82 -2.15 -6.29 -9.10
C PHE A 82 -3.60 -5.87 -9.39
N ILE A 83 -4.42 -5.74 -8.35
CA ILE A 83 -5.81 -5.33 -8.45
C ILE A 83 -5.92 -3.93 -9.06
N ARG A 84 -4.97 -3.03 -8.74
CA ARG A 84 -4.95 -1.65 -9.23
C ARG A 84 -4.89 -1.56 -10.76
N GLN A 85 -4.36 -2.56 -11.44
CA GLN A 85 -4.33 -2.60 -12.90
C GLN A 85 -5.73 -2.64 -13.52
N TRP A 86 -6.71 -3.17 -12.78
CA TRP A 86 -8.09 -3.36 -13.22
C TRP A 86 -9.08 -2.44 -12.49
N CYS A 87 -8.77 -2.09 -11.26
CA CYS A 87 -9.62 -1.24 -10.43
C CYS A 87 -8.95 0.10 -10.13
N PRO A 88 -9.56 1.23 -10.52
CA PRO A 88 -8.95 2.56 -10.31
C PRO A 88 -8.95 3.02 -8.85
N GLN A 89 -9.68 2.34 -7.96
CA GLN A 89 -9.75 2.68 -6.55
C GLN A 89 -9.45 1.44 -5.71
N VAL A 90 -8.26 1.38 -5.14
CA VAL A 90 -7.82 0.31 -4.25
C VAL A 90 -7.32 0.95 -2.95
N VAL A 91 -7.79 0.42 -1.83
CA VAL A 91 -7.34 0.82 -0.50
C VAL A 91 -7.02 -0.44 0.28
N GLU A 92 -5.88 -0.44 0.93
CA GLU A 92 -5.48 -1.50 1.84
C GLU A 92 -5.91 -1.13 3.26
N PHE A 93 -6.65 -2.01 3.88
CA PHE A 93 -7.15 -1.83 5.24
C PHE A 93 -7.28 -3.19 5.93
N GLY A 94 -6.82 -3.27 7.16
CA GLY A 94 -6.86 -4.53 7.90
C GLY A 94 -6.57 -4.33 9.40
N PRO A 95 -6.22 -5.42 10.11
CA PRO A 95 -5.91 -5.36 11.53
C PRO A 95 -4.64 -4.56 11.81
N VAL A 96 -4.50 -4.12 13.06
CA VAL A 96 -3.26 -3.50 13.54
C VAL A 96 -2.10 -4.47 13.39
N ASN A 97 -1.03 -4.03 12.77
CA ASN A 97 0.10 -4.87 12.37
C ASN A 97 1.30 -4.84 13.34
N ASP A 98 1.07 -4.58 14.62
CA ASP A 98 2.11 -4.53 15.66
C ASP A 98 2.87 -5.85 15.84
N ARG A 99 2.25 -6.95 15.40
CA ARG A 99 2.77 -8.32 15.51
C ARG A 99 3.08 -8.97 14.15
N ILE A 100 2.92 -8.28 13.06
CA ILE A 100 3.20 -8.82 11.72
C ILE A 100 4.68 -9.24 11.59
N HIS A 101 4.92 -10.40 11.00
CA HIS A 101 6.27 -10.97 10.79
C HIS A 101 7.06 -11.24 12.08
N LYS A 102 6.40 -11.29 13.24
CA LYS A 102 7.03 -11.63 14.52
C LYS A 102 6.74 -13.06 14.94
N VAL A 103 7.62 -13.62 15.77
CA VAL A 103 7.33 -14.87 16.46
C VAL A 103 6.02 -14.70 17.26
N ASN A 104 5.13 -15.68 17.15
CA ASN A 104 3.76 -15.61 17.70
C ASN A 104 2.90 -14.48 17.09
N GLU A 105 2.96 -14.32 15.78
CA GLU A 105 2.06 -13.43 15.02
C GLU A 105 0.60 -13.75 15.39
N ARG A 106 -0.14 -12.73 15.79
CA ARG A 106 -1.53 -12.84 16.22
C ARG A 106 -2.23 -11.51 16.18
N ILE A 107 -3.56 -11.55 16.14
CA ILE A 107 -4.44 -10.39 16.34
C ILE A 107 -5.41 -10.69 17.47
N PRO A 108 -5.88 -9.68 18.21
CA PRO A 108 -6.96 -9.85 19.18
C PRO A 108 -8.27 -10.26 18.49
N THR A 109 -9.01 -11.20 19.06
CA THR A 109 -10.31 -11.63 18.47
C THR A 109 -11.34 -10.51 18.39
N LYS A 110 -11.30 -9.54 19.32
CA LYS A 110 -12.14 -8.32 19.26
C LYS A 110 -11.91 -7.50 17.99
N ASP A 111 -10.70 -7.51 17.43
CA ASP A 111 -10.37 -6.76 16.21
C ASP A 111 -11.05 -7.39 15.00
N ILE A 112 -11.21 -8.72 14.97
CA ILE A 112 -11.97 -9.42 13.92
C ILE A 112 -13.42 -8.95 13.89
N ALA A 113 -14.06 -8.88 15.06
CA ALA A 113 -15.44 -8.41 15.17
C ALA A 113 -15.57 -6.93 14.79
N CYS A 114 -14.60 -6.11 15.13
CA CYS A 114 -14.55 -4.70 14.75
C CYS A 114 -14.38 -4.53 13.23
N LEU A 115 -13.43 -5.24 12.64
CA LEU A 115 -13.19 -5.24 11.20
C LEU A 115 -14.42 -5.68 10.41
N SER A 116 -15.10 -6.75 10.86
CA SER A 116 -16.34 -7.22 10.24
C SER A 116 -17.42 -6.12 10.20
N LYS A 117 -17.59 -5.36 11.29
CA LYS A 117 -18.53 -4.23 11.32
C LYS A 117 -18.10 -3.10 10.36
N ILE A 118 -16.81 -2.81 10.27
CA ILE A 118 -16.30 -1.78 9.37
C ILE A 118 -16.53 -2.21 7.91
N TYR A 119 -16.22 -3.44 7.55
CA TYR A 119 -16.45 -3.96 6.19
C TYR A 119 -17.94 -3.96 5.83
N PHE A 120 -18.79 -4.35 6.77
CA PHE A 120 -20.24 -4.26 6.56
C PHE A 120 -20.69 -2.81 6.36
N ARG A 121 -20.20 -1.89 7.20
CA ARG A 121 -20.56 -0.48 7.12
C ARG A 121 -20.12 0.18 5.81
N ILE A 122 -18.96 -0.18 5.27
CA ILE A 122 -18.52 0.36 3.97
C ILE A 122 -19.40 -0.16 2.83
N LEU A 123 -19.81 -1.43 2.87
CA LEU A 123 -20.76 -1.98 1.88
C LEU A 123 -22.10 -1.26 1.93
N GLU A 124 -22.65 -1.00 3.11
CA GLU A 124 -23.87 -0.20 3.26
C GLU A 124 -23.69 1.19 2.64
N ARG A 125 -22.59 1.86 2.91
CA ARG A 125 -22.32 3.21 2.39
C ARG A 125 -22.16 3.25 0.88
N ILE A 126 -21.60 2.21 0.28
CA ILE A 126 -21.39 2.16 -1.16
C ILE A 126 -22.67 1.75 -1.90
N PHE A 127 -23.40 0.78 -1.39
CA PHE A 127 -24.50 0.16 -2.14
C PHE A 127 -25.90 0.60 -1.70
N LEU A 128 -26.07 1.15 -0.49
CA LEU A 128 -27.38 1.55 0.01
C LEU A 128 -27.59 3.06 0.01
N SER A 129 -26.52 3.87 0.03
CA SER A 129 -26.65 5.34 0.01
C SER A 129 -26.97 5.94 -1.37
N GLU A 130 -26.98 5.13 -2.43
CA GLU A 130 -27.40 5.60 -3.77
C GLU A 130 -28.91 5.60 -3.99
N HIS A 131 -29.72 5.17 -3.03
CA HIS A 131 -31.17 5.09 -3.20
C HIS A 131 -31.99 6.27 -2.64
N ASP A 132 -31.34 7.25 -1.99
CA ASP A 132 -32.05 8.42 -1.45
C ASP A 132 -31.97 9.69 -2.35
N GLY A 133 -31.62 9.52 -3.62
CA GLY A 133 -31.46 10.61 -4.57
C GLY A 133 -32.23 10.40 -5.88
N ASN A 134 -33.58 10.35 -5.80
CA ASN A 134 -34.46 10.61 -6.94
C ASN A 134 -35.69 11.40 -6.49
#